data_952206f39080032888dde3071821b958
#
_entry.id   952206f39080032888dde3071821b958
#
_cell.length_a   1.000
_cell.length_b   1.000
_cell.length_c   1.000
_cell.angle_alpha   90.00
_cell.angle_beta   90.00
_cell.angle_gamma   90.00
#
_symmetry.space_group_name_H-M   'P 1'
#
loop_
_entity.id
_entity.type
_entity.pdbx_description
1 polymer ?
#
loop_
_entity_poly.entity_id
_entity_poly.type
_entity_poly.pdbx_seq_one_letter_code
_entity_poly.pdbx_strand_id
1 'polypeptide(L)'
;MSKSKLKVLDLFSGIGGFSLALESTGHFQTIGFVENDEYCQAVLQHHFPEVPILGDIKNVTKETVPTRPDVICGGFPCQPFSVAGDQRAKDDPRHLWPEMLRIIKEQKPTWVVGENVSGLVKLGLDEILDEMEDQGYSTRTFNIPAFSVGAPHQRQRLWIIGHLGDPEHNGSPTPERQRR
;
A
#
# COMPACT_ATOMS: atom_id res chain seq x y z
N MET A 1 -9.73 29.33 -2.87
CA MET A 1 -9.11 28.65 -1.71
C MET A 1 -8.45 27.38 -2.25
N SER A 2 -7.12 27.27 -2.16
CA SER A 2 -6.41 26.01 -2.53
C SER A 2 -6.87 24.91 -1.57
N LYS A 3 -7.42 23.82 -2.11
CA LYS A 3 -7.71 22.63 -1.28
C LYS A 3 -6.38 22.13 -0.72
N SER A 4 -6.34 21.81 0.57
CA SER A 4 -5.19 21.16 1.17
C SER A 4 -4.89 19.84 0.45
N LYS A 5 -3.61 19.58 0.17
CA LYS A 5 -3.19 18.32 -0.44
C LYS A 5 -3.38 17.15 0.53
N LEU A 6 -3.71 15.98 0.01
CA LEU A 6 -3.79 14.75 0.78
C LEU A 6 -2.38 14.28 1.15
N LYS A 7 -2.18 13.94 2.42
CA LYS A 7 -0.91 13.50 2.98
C LYS A 7 -0.67 12.03 2.70
N VAL A 8 0.47 11.69 2.11
CA VAL A 8 0.83 10.33 1.69
C VAL A 8 1.98 9.80 2.54
N LEU A 9 1.79 8.63 3.15
CA LEU A 9 2.86 7.81 3.69
C LEU A 9 3.13 6.67 2.70
N ASP A 10 4.35 6.64 2.14
CA ASP A 10 4.76 5.69 1.12
C ASP A 10 5.59 4.58 1.76
N LEU A 11 5.03 3.37 1.83
CA LEU A 11 5.64 2.20 2.43
C LEU A 11 6.32 1.33 1.35
N PHE A 12 7.47 0.74 1.69
CA PHE A 12 8.28 -0.02 0.72
C PHE A 12 8.57 0.83 -0.52
N SER A 13 8.98 2.06 -0.26
CA SER A 13 8.97 3.16 -1.22
C SER A 13 9.86 2.93 -2.45
N GLY A 14 10.88 2.06 -2.32
CA GLY A 14 11.89 1.91 -3.36
C GLY A 14 12.50 3.27 -3.71
N ILE A 15 12.50 3.63 -4.98
CA ILE A 15 12.97 4.94 -5.45
C ILE A 15 11.88 6.01 -5.51
N GLY A 16 10.71 5.80 -4.88
CA GLY A 16 9.66 6.80 -4.74
C GLY A 16 8.63 6.86 -5.89
N GLY A 17 8.42 5.76 -6.59
CA GLY A 17 7.52 5.72 -7.75
C GLY A 17 6.08 6.10 -7.43
N PHE A 18 5.52 5.63 -6.31
CA PHE A 18 4.18 6.01 -5.85
C PHE A 18 4.08 7.52 -5.58
N SER A 19 5.01 8.02 -4.79
CA SER A 19 5.04 9.43 -4.41
C SER A 19 5.19 10.35 -5.63
N LEU A 20 6.10 10.03 -6.55
CA LEU A 20 6.27 10.78 -7.79
C LEU A 20 4.98 10.84 -8.61
N ALA A 21 4.31 9.69 -8.77
CA ALA A 21 3.06 9.60 -9.54
C ALA A 21 1.92 10.38 -8.86
N LEU A 22 1.74 10.22 -7.56
CA LEU A 22 0.69 10.90 -6.82
C LEU A 22 0.90 12.42 -6.79
N GLU A 23 2.11 12.89 -6.50
CA GLU A 23 2.43 14.32 -6.45
C GLU A 23 2.31 15.00 -7.82
N SER A 24 2.58 14.29 -8.93
CA SER A 24 2.42 14.82 -10.27
C SER A 24 0.99 15.25 -10.59
N THR A 25 0.00 14.72 -9.88
CA THR A 25 -1.41 15.13 -10.02
C THR A 25 -1.73 16.48 -9.37
N GLY A 26 -0.83 17.00 -8.52
CA GLY A 26 -1.00 18.25 -7.77
C GLY A 26 -1.89 18.14 -6.52
N HIS A 27 -2.49 16.96 -6.25
CA HIS A 27 -3.44 16.77 -5.15
C HIS A 27 -2.86 16.09 -3.92
N PHE A 28 -1.63 15.58 -4.00
CA PHE A 28 -0.99 14.82 -2.94
C PHE A 28 0.32 15.47 -2.49
N GLN A 29 0.71 15.18 -1.26
CA GLN A 29 1.99 15.55 -0.67
C GLN A 29 2.53 14.39 0.14
N THR A 30 3.71 13.90 -0.19
CA THR A 30 4.40 12.86 0.58
C THR A 30 4.90 13.44 1.89
N ILE A 31 4.60 12.76 3.00
CA ILE A 31 4.98 13.17 4.36
C ILE A 31 6.03 12.26 4.99
N GLY A 32 6.29 11.10 4.38
CA GLY A 32 7.29 10.16 4.85
C GLY A 32 7.44 8.98 3.91
N PHE A 33 8.65 8.46 3.88
CA PHE A 33 9.02 7.22 3.20
C PHE A 33 9.37 6.15 4.22
N VAL A 34 9.03 4.90 3.92
CA VAL A 34 9.49 3.73 4.67
C VAL A 34 10.22 2.82 3.70
N GLU A 35 11.56 2.82 3.79
CA GLU A 35 12.45 2.08 2.90
C GLU A 35 13.73 1.70 3.65
N ASN A 36 14.14 0.44 3.57
CA ASN A 36 15.30 -0.06 4.29
C ASN A 36 16.56 -0.24 3.42
N ASP A 37 16.43 -0.19 2.10
CA ASP A 37 17.57 -0.29 1.18
C ASP A 37 18.30 1.06 1.09
N GLU A 38 19.60 1.06 1.40
CA GLU A 38 20.42 2.28 1.45
C GLU A 38 20.53 2.98 0.09
N TYR A 39 20.57 2.23 -1.01
CA TYR A 39 20.61 2.83 -2.35
C TYR A 39 19.29 3.54 -2.66
N CYS A 40 18.16 2.90 -2.37
CA CYS A 40 16.84 3.52 -2.54
C CYS A 40 16.69 4.76 -1.66
N GLN A 41 17.14 4.70 -0.40
CA GLN A 41 17.15 5.86 0.50
C GLN A 41 17.95 7.04 -0.04
N ALA A 42 19.14 6.77 -0.63
CA ALA A 42 19.96 7.82 -1.25
C ALA A 42 19.25 8.48 -2.44
N VAL A 43 18.52 7.71 -3.25
CA VAL A 43 17.71 8.22 -4.36
C VAL A 43 16.54 9.07 -3.83
N LEU A 44 15.83 8.58 -2.81
CA LEU A 44 14.74 9.32 -2.17
C LEU A 44 15.22 10.64 -1.57
N GLN A 45 16.34 10.61 -0.83
CA GLN A 45 16.94 11.81 -0.24
C GLN A 45 17.35 12.85 -1.30
N HIS A 46 17.79 12.40 -2.46
CA HIS A 46 18.16 13.29 -3.57
C HIS A 46 16.94 13.98 -4.20
N HIS A 47 15.86 13.23 -4.42
CA HIS A 47 14.66 13.74 -5.10
C HIS A 47 13.64 14.40 -4.16
N PHE A 48 13.63 14.00 -2.89
CA PHE A 48 12.68 14.48 -1.87
C PHE A 48 13.44 14.88 -0.59
N PRO A 49 14.36 15.86 -0.65
CA PRO A 49 15.27 16.18 0.45
C PRO A 49 14.57 16.58 1.76
N GLU A 50 13.35 17.11 1.67
CA GLU A 50 12.57 17.58 2.82
C GLU A 50 11.66 16.48 3.43
N VAL A 51 11.58 15.29 2.80
CA VAL A 51 10.70 14.22 3.27
C VAL A 51 11.48 13.21 4.10
N PRO A 52 11.10 12.94 5.35
CA PRO A 52 11.82 11.99 6.20
C PRO A 52 11.72 10.55 5.68
N ILE A 53 12.81 9.80 5.87
CA ILE A 53 12.90 8.36 5.58
C ILE A 53 12.98 7.62 6.91
N LEU A 54 12.00 6.72 7.16
CA LEU A 54 11.81 6.05 8.45
C LEU A 54 12.49 4.66 8.55
N GLY A 55 13.23 4.24 7.52
CA GLY A 55 13.98 2.98 7.53
C GLY A 55 13.11 1.72 7.54
N ASP A 56 13.43 0.75 8.40
CA ASP A 56 12.73 -0.54 8.46
C ASP A 56 11.30 -0.38 8.98
N ILE A 57 10.35 -0.92 8.23
CA ILE A 57 8.91 -0.88 8.54
C ILE A 57 8.58 -1.42 9.94
N LYS A 58 9.36 -2.38 10.46
CA LYS A 58 9.18 -2.97 11.78
C LYS A 58 9.40 -1.97 12.92
N ASN A 59 10.16 -0.91 12.65
CA ASN A 59 10.47 0.16 13.60
C ASN A 59 9.53 1.37 13.47
N VAL A 60 8.66 1.38 12.47
CA VAL A 60 7.69 2.46 12.26
C VAL A 60 6.54 2.29 13.23
N THR A 61 6.26 3.34 13.99
CA THR A 61 5.15 3.41 14.95
C THR A 61 4.29 4.64 14.64
N LYS A 62 3.16 4.75 15.33
CA LYS A 62 2.29 5.92 15.19
C LYS A 62 3.02 7.23 15.51
N GLU A 63 3.96 7.20 16.45
CA GLU A 63 4.70 8.36 16.94
C GLU A 63 5.84 8.75 15.99
N THR A 64 6.41 7.80 15.24
CA THR A 64 7.49 8.07 14.28
C THR A 64 7.00 8.67 12.98
N VAL A 65 5.71 8.49 12.65
CA VAL A 65 5.09 9.11 11.46
C VAL A 65 4.85 10.60 11.75
N PRO A 66 5.38 11.55 10.93
CA PRO A 66 5.38 12.98 11.24
C PRO A 66 4.00 13.60 11.49
N THR A 67 2.99 13.07 10.81
CA THR A 67 1.59 13.46 10.95
C THR A 67 0.69 12.35 10.42
N ARG A 68 -0.57 12.30 10.85
CA ARG A 68 -1.52 11.29 10.37
C ARG A 68 -1.66 11.38 8.84
N PRO A 69 -1.40 10.29 8.09
CA PRO A 69 -1.60 10.25 6.65
C PRO A 69 -3.08 10.16 6.28
N ASP A 70 -3.45 10.79 5.17
CA ASP A 70 -4.74 10.59 4.51
C ASP A 70 -4.71 9.35 3.61
N VAL A 71 -3.52 9.04 3.06
CA VAL A 71 -3.26 7.92 2.16
C VAL A 71 -2.04 7.14 2.66
N ILE A 72 -2.16 5.83 2.74
CA ILE A 72 -1.02 4.91 2.83
C ILE A 72 -0.92 4.16 1.52
N CYS A 73 0.24 4.20 0.87
CA CYS A 73 0.50 3.40 -0.33
C CYS A 73 1.73 2.51 -0.14
N GLY A 74 1.85 1.46 -0.97
CA GLY A 74 3.04 0.62 -0.94
C GLY A 74 2.94 -0.64 -1.79
N GLY A 75 4.09 -1.04 -2.36
CA GLY A 75 4.28 -2.32 -3.02
C GLY A 75 4.88 -3.33 -2.03
N PHE A 76 4.05 -3.95 -1.19
CA PHE A 76 4.54 -4.85 -0.15
C PHE A 76 5.14 -6.13 -0.74
N PRO A 77 6.29 -6.61 -0.21
CA PRO A 77 6.90 -7.85 -0.67
C PRO A 77 5.95 -9.04 -0.50
N CYS A 78 5.64 -9.71 -1.61
CA CYS A 78 4.89 -10.95 -1.65
C CYS A 78 5.84 -12.05 -2.10
N GLN A 79 6.30 -12.88 -1.18
CA GLN A 79 6.98 -14.09 -1.57
C GLN A 79 5.93 -15.09 -2.06
N PRO A 80 6.18 -15.80 -3.18
CA PRO A 80 5.30 -16.85 -3.60
C PRO A 80 5.23 -17.87 -2.46
N PHE A 81 4.04 -18.09 -1.92
CA PHE A 81 3.75 -19.30 -1.18
C PHE A 81 4.19 -20.44 -2.09
N SER A 82 5.30 -21.09 -1.78
CA SER A 82 5.78 -22.20 -2.60
C SER A 82 4.67 -23.24 -2.65
N VAL A 83 4.41 -23.79 -3.82
CA VAL A 83 3.35 -24.78 -4.12
C VAL A 83 3.51 -26.08 -3.31
N ALA A 84 4.50 -26.19 -2.46
CA ALA A 84 4.76 -27.27 -1.52
C ALA A 84 4.23 -26.87 -0.12
N GLY A 85 2.92 -27.01 0.04
CA GLY A 85 2.11 -27.18 1.24
C GLY A 85 2.72 -27.06 2.62
N ASP A 86 3.41 -25.97 2.99
CA ASP A 86 3.96 -25.81 4.33
C ASP A 86 3.51 -24.49 4.97
N GLN A 87 2.99 -24.59 6.19
CA GLN A 87 2.69 -23.48 7.11
C GLN A 87 3.87 -22.52 7.35
N ARG A 88 5.06 -22.82 6.82
CA ARG A 88 6.28 -21.98 6.91
C ARG A 88 6.21 -20.68 6.11
N ALA A 89 5.23 -20.50 5.23
CA ALA A 89 5.09 -19.27 4.48
C ALA A 89 4.64 -18.06 5.34
N LYS A 90 3.95 -18.32 6.45
CA LYS A 90 3.54 -17.26 7.41
C LYS A 90 4.69 -16.78 8.30
N ASP A 91 5.74 -17.58 8.45
CA ASP A 91 6.93 -17.26 9.25
C ASP A 91 8.10 -16.71 8.39
N ASP A 92 7.88 -16.48 7.09
CA ASP A 92 8.90 -15.91 6.21
C ASP A 92 9.11 -14.43 6.57
N PRO A 93 10.33 -14.02 6.99
CA PRO A 93 10.62 -12.61 7.35
C PRO A 93 10.40 -11.61 6.21
N ARG A 94 10.20 -12.11 4.98
CA ARG A 94 9.88 -11.34 3.78
C ARG A 94 8.38 -11.17 3.55
N HIS A 95 7.52 -11.80 4.36
CA HIS A 95 6.08 -11.59 4.34
C HIS A 95 5.76 -10.34 5.15
N LEU A 96 5.70 -9.18 4.48
CA LEU A 96 5.58 -7.88 5.16
C LEU A 96 4.18 -7.26 5.07
N TRP A 97 3.19 -7.97 4.56
CA TRP A 97 1.80 -7.54 4.64
C TRP A 97 1.32 -7.31 6.09
N PRO A 98 1.63 -8.17 7.08
CA PRO A 98 1.22 -7.92 8.46
C PRO A 98 1.75 -6.60 9.03
N GLU A 99 2.96 -6.17 8.63
CA GLU A 99 3.51 -4.88 9.04
C GLU A 99 2.77 -3.70 8.38
N MET A 100 2.47 -3.81 7.07
CA MET A 100 1.64 -2.82 6.40
C MET A 100 0.26 -2.71 7.06
N LEU A 101 -0.38 -3.83 7.35
CA LEU A 101 -1.68 -3.88 8.02
C LEU A 101 -1.60 -3.27 9.43
N ARG A 102 -0.51 -3.51 10.19
CA ARG A 102 -0.28 -2.91 11.49
C ARG A 102 -0.26 -1.39 11.40
N ILE A 103 0.49 -0.82 10.45
CA ILE A 103 0.54 0.64 10.24
C ILE A 103 -0.83 1.18 9.80
N ILE A 104 -1.56 0.48 8.93
CA ILE A 104 -2.93 0.85 8.56
C ILE A 104 -3.84 0.90 9.79
N LYS A 105 -3.76 -0.08 10.68
CA LYS A 105 -4.54 -0.14 11.94
C LYS A 105 -4.21 1.03 12.87
N GLU A 106 -2.95 1.37 12.99
CA GLU A 106 -2.46 2.44 13.88
C GLU A 106 -2.81 3.85 13.36
N GLN A 107 -2.66 4.07 12.05
CA GLN A 107 -2.81 5.37 11.42
C GLN A 107 -4.24 5.65 10.96
N LYS A 108 -5.01 4.60 10.64
CA LYS A 108 -6.39 4.71 10.11
C LYS A 108 -6.50 5.74 8.97
N PRO A 109 -5.72 5.60 7.88
CA PRO A 109 -5.82 6.51 6.73
C PRO A 109 -7.20 6.42 6.08
N THR A 110 -7.62 7.46 5.37
CA THR A 110 -8.85 7.42 4.58
C THR A 110 -8.72 6.48 3.38
N TRP A 111 -7.51 6.42 2.78
CA TRP A 111 -7.23 5.61 1.61
C TRP A 111 -6.03 4.69 1.83
N VAL A 112 -6.13 3.48 1.31
CA VAL A 112 -5.02 2.53 1.20
C VAL A 112 -4.85 2.15 -0.26
N VAL A 113 -3.61 2.17 -0.76
CA VAL A 113 -3.26 1.77 -2.13
C VAL A 113 -2.14 0.74 -2.07
N GLY A 114 -2.48 -0.53 -2.20
CA GLY A 114 -1.51 -1.63 -2.28
C GLY A 114 -1.19 -2.02 -3.72
N GLU A 115 0.07 -2.36 -3.99
CA GLU A 115 0.50 -2.95 -5.27
C GLU A 115 1.14 -4.30 -5.04
N ASN A 116 0.89 -5.25 -5.93
CA ASN A 116 1.56 -6.55 -5.90
C ASN A 116 1.57 -7.22 -7.28
N VAL A 117 2.22 -8.38 -7.36
CA VAL A 117 2.18 -9.21 -8.55
C VAL A 117 0.80 -9.86 -8.72
N SER A 118 0.36 -10.10 -9.96
CA SER A 118 -0.94 -10.74 -10.26
C SER A 118 -1.09 -12.15 -9.66
N GLY A 119 0.02 -12.82 -9.36
CA GLY A 119 0.02 -14.11 -8.67
C GLY A 119 -0.61 -14.10 -7.29
N LEU A 120 -0.65 -12.93 -6.62
CA LEU A 120 -1.28 -12.77 -5.30
C LEU A 120 -2.77 -13.16 -5.30
N VAL A 121 -3.46 -13.03 -6.42
CA VAL A 121 -4.88 -13.44 -6.58
C VAL A 121 -5.11 -14.90 -6.15
N LYS A 122 -4.13 -15.77 -6.39
CA LYS A 122 -4.22 -17.19 -6.04
C LYS A 122 -3.60 -17.53 -4.68
N LEU A 123 -2.81 -16.61 -4.11
CA LEU A 123 -1.92 -16.92 -3.00
C LEU A 123 -2.37 -16.35 -1.67
N GLY A 124 -3.28 -15.37 -1.64
CA GLY A 124 -3.68 -14.76 -0.37
C GLY A 124 -4.43 -13.44 -0.52
N LEU A 125 -4.93 -13.09 -1.71
CA LEU A 125 -5.67 -11.86 -1.90
C LEU A 125 -6.92 -11.79 -1.01
N ASP A 126 -7.67 -12.90 -0.91
CA ASP A 126 -8.91 -12.94 -0.12
C ASP A 126 -8.62 -12.64 1.37
N GLU A 127 -7.53 -13.20 1.93
CA GLU A 127 -7.12 -12.94 3.32
C GLU A 127 -6.81 -11.43 3.52
N ILE A 128 -6.07 -10.82 2.60
CA ILE A 128 -5.75 -9.38 2.63
C ILE A 128 -7.01 -8.52 2.60
N LEU A 129 -7.95 -8.86 1.73
CA LEU A 129 -9.19 -8.10 1.60
C LEU A 129 -10.08 -8.26 2.83
N ASP A 130 -10.21 -9.49 3.37
CA ASP A 130 -10.96 -9.76 4.60
C ASP A 130 -10.35 -8.98 5.78
N GLU A 131 -9.01 -8.99 5.92
CA GLU A 131 -8.33 -8.23 6.97
C GLU A 131 -8.50 -6.71 6.84
N MET A 132 -8.57 -6.16 5.62
CA MET A 132 -8.86 -4.74 5.40
C MET A 132 -10.33 -4.42 5.69
N GLU A 133 -11.25 -5.29 5.30
CA GLU A 133 -12.70 -5.15 5.55
C GLU A 133 -13.00 -5.20 7.06
N ASP A 134 -12.30 -6.06 7.81
CA ASP A 134 -12.35 -6.11 9.28
C ASP A 134 -11.91 -4.79 9.94
N GLN A 135 -11.08 -3.99 9.23
CA GLN A 135 -10.67 -2.65 9.68
C GLN A 135 -11.64 -1.55 9.24
N GLY A 136 -12.75 -1.89 8.57
CA GLY A 136 -13.77 -0.97 8.11
C GLY A 136 -13.52 -0.38 6.72
N TYR A 137 -12.58 -0.93 5.95
CA TYR A 137 -12.33 -0.49 4.58
C TYR A 137 -13.26 -1.20 3.59
N SER A 138 -13.87 -0.44 2.68
CA SER A 138 -14.43 -1.00 1.45
C SER A 138 -13.30 -1.21 0.46
N THR A 139 -13.17 -2.42 -0.11
CA THR A 139 -12.05 -2.79 -0.96
C THR A 139 -12.43 -2.93 -2.43
N ARG A 140 -11.52 -2.57 -3.33
CA ARG A 140 -11.59 -2.86 -4.77
C ARG A 140 -10.23 -3.26 -5.30
N THR A 141 -10.21 -4.18 -6.27
CA THR A 141 -8.99 -4.64 -6.90
C THR A 141 -9.02 -4.44 -8.41
N PHE A 142 -7.85 -4.14 -8.98
CA PHE A 142 -7.65 -3.95 -10.41
C PHE A 142 -6.39 -4.71 -10.83
N ASN A 143 -6.48 -5.48 -11.91
CA ASN A 143 -5.31 -6.11 -12.50
C ASN A 143 -4.95 -5.35 -13.77
N ILE A 144 -3.90 -4.52 -13.71
CA ILE A 144 -3.53 -3.58 -14.76
C ILE A 144 -2.20 -4.02 -15.38
N PRO A 145 -2.16 -4.38 -16.66
CA PRO A 145 -0.92 -4.65 -17.36
C PRO A 145 -0.24 -3.33 -17.78
N ALA A 146 1.10 -3.33 -17.79
CA ALA A 146 1.86 -2.12 -18.13
C ALA A 146 1.59 -1.61 -19.56
N PHE A 147 1.26 -2.50 -20.51
CA PHE A 147 0.90 -2.09 -21.87
C PHE A 147 -0.36 -1.22 -21.93
N SER A 148 -1.29 -1.34 -20.98
CA SER A 148 -2.50 -0.50 -20.94
C SER A 148 -2.21 0.98 -20.66
N VAL A 149 -1.00 1.28 -20.20
CA VAL A 149 -0.49 2.63 -19.97
C VAL A 149 0.68 2.99 -20.91
N GLY A 150 0.80 2.27 -22.03
CA GLY A 150 1.75 2.57 -23.10
C GLY A 150 3.14 1.93 -22.98
N ALA A 151 3.37 1.06 -22.00
CA ALA A 151 4.65 0.35 -21.88
C ALA A 151 4.77 -0.79 -22.91
N PRO A 152 5.97 -1.10 -23.46
CA PRO A 152 6.17 -2.13 -24.48
C PRO A 152 6.21 -3.57 -23.92
N HIS A 153 5.70 -3.81 -22.71
CA HIS A 153 5.71 -5.11 -22.05
C HIS A 153 4.43 -5.34 -21.24
N GLN A 154 4.13 -6.62 -20.92
CA GLN A 154 2.90 -6.96 -20.20
C GLN A 154 2.93 -6.52 -18.74
N ARG A 155 3.90 -6.97 -17.96
CA ARG A 155 4.09 -6.68 -16.52
C ARG A 155 2.76 -6.41 -15.79
N GLN A 156 1.92 -7.43 -15.65
CA GLN A 156 0.65 -7.32 -14.93
C GLN A 156 0.89 -7.04 -13.45
N ARG A 157 0.12 -6.09 -12.89
CA ARG A 157 0.15 -5.74 -11.48
C ARG A 157 -1.25 -5.67 -10.91
N LEU A 158 -1.38 -6.27 -9.74
CA LEU A 158 -2.59 -6.20 -8.94
C LEU A 158 -2.53 -4.94 -8.06
N TRP A 159 -3.55 -4.14 -8.18
CA TRP A 159 -3.77 -2.95 -7.35
C TRP A 159 -4.90 -3.23 -6.38
N ILE A 160 -4.71 -2.90 -5.11
CA ILE A 160 -5.68 -3.06 -4.04
C ILE A 160 -5.97 -1.66 -3.51
N ILE A 161 -7.22 -1.22 -3.65
CA ILE A 161 -7.67 0.08 -3.16
C ILE A 161 -8.61 -0.14 -1.99
N GLY A 162 -8.30 0.44 -0.84
CA GLY A 162 -9.16 0.48 0.33
C GLY A 162 -9.62 1.91 0.61
N HIS A 163 -10.90 2.08 0.88
CA HIS A 163 -11.47 3.34 1.33
C HIS A 163 -12.15 3.13 2.68
N LEU A 164 -11.72 3.88 3.69
CA LEU A 164 -12.35 3.85 5.00
C LEU A 164 -13.71 4.53 4.91
N GLY A 165 -14.78 3.77 5.14
CA GLY A 165 -16.14 4.29 5.08
C GLY A 165 -16.35 5.45 6.05
N ASP A 166 -17.16 6.41 5.65
CA ASP A 166 -17.67 7.42 6.56
C ASP A 166 -18.62 6.72 7.56
N PRO A 167 -18.38 6.79 8.88
CA PRO A 167 -19.29 6.18 9.86
C PRO A 167 -20.73 6.70 9.75
N GLU A 168 -20.95 7.88 9.17
CA GLU A 168 -22.29 8.44 8.93
C GLU A 168 -22.94 7.95 7.62
N HIS A 169 -22.18 7.28 6.71
CA HIS A 169 -22.65 6.81 5.39
C HIS A 169 -22.70 5.28 5.26
N ASN A 170 -22.72 4.53 6.35
CA ASN A 170 -22.86 3.07 6.36
C ASN A 170 -24.24 2.56 5.89
N GLY A 171 -24.81 3.16 4.84
CA GLY A 171 -26.12 2.80 4.27
C GLY A 171 -26.10 2.14 2.89
N SER A 172 -24.95 1.94 2.27
CA SER A 172 -24.87 1.18 1.02
C SER A 172 -24.28 -0.20 1.29
N PRO A 173 -25.03 -1.28 1.06
CA PRO A 173 -24.48 -2.63 1.23
C PRO A 173 -23.31 -2.82 0.25
N THR A 174 -22.18 -3.28 0.77
CA THR A 174 -21.10 -3.82 -0.04
C THR A 174 -21.70 -4.87 -0.98
N PRO A 175 -21.46 -4.83 -2.31
CA PRO A 175 -21.98 -5.86 -3.19
C PRO A 175 -21.50 -7.22 -2.67
N GLU A 176 -22.43 -8.12 -2.39
CA GLU A 176 -22.13 -9.49 -1.96
C GLU A 176 -21.08 -10.09 -2.92
N ARG A 177 -19.90 -10.41 -2.40
CA ARG A 177 -18.93 -11.20 -3.14
C ARG A 177 -19.56 -12.55 -3.47
N GLN A 178 -19.80 -12.82 -4.73
CA GLN A 178 -20.08 -14.19 -5.17
C GLN A 178 -18.79 -15.01 -4.94
N ARG A 179 -18.75 -15.71 -3.80
CA ARG A 179 -17.75 -16.76 -3.53
C ARG A 179 -17.98 -17.86 -4.57
N ARG A 180 -17.02 -18.02 -5.46
CA ARG A 180 -16.97 -19.18 -6.38
C ARG A 180 -16.04 -20.23 -5.83
#